data_7911477f73d4f9a85475358975e0d7b9
#
_entry.id   7911477f73d4f9a85475358975e0d7b9
#
_cell.length_a   1.000
_cell.length_b   1.000
_cell.length_c   1.000
_cell.angle_alpha   90.00
_cell.angle_beta   90.00
_cell.angle_gamma   90.00
#
_symmetry.space_group_name_H-M   'P 1'
#
loop_
_entity.id
_entity.type
_entity.pdbx_description
1 polymer ?
#
loop_
_entity_poly.entity_id
_entity_poly.type
_entity_poly.pdbx_seq_one_letter_code
_entity_poly.pdbx_strand_id
1 'polypeptide(L)'
;NLAGNVTVDTRQYDAGTKSYNDQASTNITLGGVLSGAGGLTKVGSGTLTLSGQNTYTGLTNVQAGTLAFTNANAMTLGSISMGAGAKMTTASALTLNSGATLTFDMTGVVANGPIINIQAGALALTDANCTLTINNYGELEASDYVLAQWAAAGSLTTDSFTWTPDITREGFE
;
A
#
# COMPACT_ATOMS: atom_id res chain seq x y z
N ASN A 1 5.86 -19.87 -0.15
CA ASN A 1 4.40 -19.96 -0.22
C ASN A 1 3.79 -19.44 1.08
N LEU A 2 2.93 -18.43 1.01
CA LEU A 2 2.20 -17.87 2.13
C LEU A 2 0.88 -18.66 2.31
N ALA A 3 0.92 -19.69 3.17
CA ALA A 3 -0.30 -20.43 3.54
C ALA A 3 -1.17 -19.63 4.53
N GLY A 4 -0.59 -18.64 5.20
CA GLY A 4 -1.23 -17.71 6.12
C GLY A 4 -0.59 -16.33 6.02
N ASN A 5 -1.07 -15.39 6.83
CA ASN A 5 -0.52 -14.04 6.88
C ASN A 5 0.89 -14.04 7.49
N VAL A 6 1.80 -13.29 6.87
CA VAL A 6 3.17 -13.10 7.34
C VAL A 6 3.35 -11.63 7.73
N THR A 7 3.98 -11.41 8.88
CA THR A 7 4.37 -10.07 9.31
C THR A 7 5.88 -9.91 9.15
N VAL A 8 6.30 -8.84 8.50
CA VAL A 8 7.71 -8.41 8.43
C VAL A 8 7.85 -7.13 9.24
N ASP A 9 8.68 -7.21 10.28
CA ASP A 9 8.96 -6.09 11.19
C ASP A 9 10.29 -5.44 10.83
N THR A 10 10.26 -4.17 10.49
CA THR A 10 11.44 -3.35 10.19
C THR A 10 11.89 -2.50 11.36
N ARG A 11 11.33 -2.67 12.56
CA ARG A 11 11.82 -2.03 13.77
C ARG A 11 13.12 -2.70 14.23
N GLN A 12 13.99 -1.91 14.85
CA GLN A 12 15.19 -2.49 15.45
C GLN A 12 14.83 -3.21 16.76
N TYR A 13 15.24 -4.47 16.88
CA TYR A 13 15.09 -5.22 18.11
C TYR A 13 16.26 -4.91 19.06
N ASP A 14 15.94 -4.49 20.29
CA ASP A 14 16.90 -4.29 21.36
C ASP A 14 16.91 -5.53 22.27
N ALA A 15 18.00 -6.29 22.20
CA ALA A 15 18.16 -7.50 23.01
C ALA A 15 18.33 -7.22 24.50
N GLY A 16 18.78 -6.02 24.89
CA GLY A 16 18.95 -5.62 26.29
C GLY A 16 17.61 -5.35 26.97
N THR A 17 16.72 -4.65 26.30
CA THR A 17 15.35 -4.35 26.78
C THR A 17 14.33 -5.41 26.38
N LYS A 18 14.70 -6.35 25.51
CA LYS A 18 13.82 -7.37 24.90
C LYS A 18 12.57 -6.76 24.22
N SER A 19 12.74 -5.61 23.60
CA SER A 19 11.65 -4.89 22.93
C SER A 19 12.06 -4.40 21.55
N TYR A 20 11.06 -4.07 20.72
CA TYR A 20 11.29 -3.38 19.47
C TYR A 20 11.31 -1.88 19.69
N ASN A 21 12.25 -1.18 19.06
CA ASN A 21 12.37 0.27 19.13
C ASN A 21 11.62 0.89 17.93
N ASP A 22 10.52 1.57 18.20
CA ASP A 22 9.72 2.23 17.15
C ASP A 22 10.44 3.46 16.55
N GLN A 23 11.44 4.01 17.22
CA GLN A 23 12.23 5.15 16.73
C GLN A 23 13.45 4.71 15.89
N ALA A 24 13.83 3.44 15.94
CA ALA A 24 14.92 2.89 15.16
C ALA A 24 14.39 1.86 14.15
N SER A 25 14.79 1.99 12.91
CA SER A 25 14.32 1.15 11.81
C SER A 25 15.47 0.51 11.06
N THR A 26 15.20 -0.68 10.52
CA THR A 26 16.11 -1.43 9.66
C THR A 26 15.45 -1.63 8.29
N ASN A 27 16.21 -1.45 7.23
CA ASN A 27 15.74 -1.80 5.90
C ASN A 27 15.98 -3.29 5.63
N ILE A 28 14.97 -3.96 5.11
CA ILE A 28 14.98 -5.39 4.81
C ILE A 28 14.74 -5.59 3.32
N THR A 29 15.51 -6.48 2.70
CA THR A 29 15.29 -6.87 1.30
C THR A 29 15.00 -8.36 1.22
N LEU A 30 13.89 -8.72 0.60
CA LEU A 30 13.51 -10.09 0.28
C LEU A 30 13.56 -10.29 -1.24
N GLY A 31 14.51 -11.13 -1.70
CA GLY A 31 14.71 -11.41 -3.13
C GLY A 31 13.86 -12.56 -3.66
N GLY A 32 13.32 -13.38 -2.79
CA GLY A 32 12.50 -14.52 -3.16
C GLY A 32 11.07 -14.14 -3.55
N VAL A 33 10.39 -15.06 -4.24
CA VAL A 33 8.97 -14.90 -4.61
C VAL A 33 8.08 -15.21 -3.41
N LEU A 34 7.25 -14.26 -3.02
CA LEU A 34 6.13 -14.48 -2.11
C LEU A 34 4.91 -14.90 -2.93
N SER A 35 4.34 -16.06 -2.63
CA SER A 35 3.21 -16.64 -3.37
C SER A 35 2.20 -17.27 -2.42
N GLY A 36 0.97 -17.51 -2.88
CA GLY A 36 -0.09 -18.18 -2.12
C GLY A 36 -1.22 -17.25 -1.72
N ALA A 37 -2.18 -17.78 -0.96
CA ALA A 37 -3.38 -17.05 -0.55
C ALA A 37 -3.18 -16.18 0.71
N GLY A 38 -2.07 -16.34 1.42
CA GLY A 38 -1.77 -15.54 2.59
C GLY A 38 -1.46 -14.09 2.26
N GLY A 39 -1.58 -13.21 3.27
CA GLY A 39 -1.29 -11.79 3.16
C GLY A 39 0.10 -11.42 3.68
N LEU A 40 0.50 -10.19 3.43
CA LEU A 40 1.72 -9.58 3.93
C LEU A 40 1.38 -8.38 4.80
N THR A 41 1.86 -8.36 6.04
CA THR A 41 1.82 -7.18 6.90
C THR A 41 3.24 -6.65 7.11
N LYS A 42 3.44 -5.37 6.83
CA LYS A 42 4.68 -4.66 7.11
C LYS A 42 4.47 -3.70 8.27
N VAL A 43 5.28 -3.83 9.30
CA VAL A 43 5.31 -2.91 10.45
C VAL A 43 6.69 -2.23 10.56
N GLY A 44 6.76 -1.17 11.37
CA GLY A 44 7.97 -0.39 11.59
C GLY A 44 8.26 0.65 10.52
N SER A 45 9.03 1.67 10.86
CA SER A 45 9.28 2.86 10.03
C SER A 45 10.29 2.66 8.89
N GLY A 46 11.02 1.53 8.86
CA GLY A 46 11.98 1.22 7.80
C GLY A 46 11.34 0.83 6.47
N THR A 47 12.18 0.52 5.49
CA THR A 47 11.77 0.05 4.17
C THR A 47 11.85 -1.47 4.09
N LEU A 48 10.78 -2.11 3.64
CA LEU A 48 10.78 -3.48 3.15
C LEU A 48 10.82 -3.47 1.63
N THR A 49 11.89 -4.02 1.06
CA THR A 49 12.06 -4.17 -0.39
C THR A 49 11.76 -5.60 -0.81
N LEU A 50 10.84 -5.76 -1.76
CA LEU A 50 10.49 -7.03 -2.39
C LEU A 50 10.92 -6.99 -3.85
N SER A 51 12.01 -7.72 -4.18
CA SER A 51 12.57 -7.75 -5.54
C SER A 51 12.15 -8.98 -6.36
N GLY A 52 11.55 -10.00 -5.72
CA GLY A 52 10.98 -11.14 -6.41
C GLY A 52 9.68 -10.80 -7.14
N GLN A 53 9.31 -11.63 -8.13
CA GLN A 53 8.00 -11.53 -8.78
C GLN A 53 6.92 -12.13 -7.86
N ASN A 54 6.35 -11.30 -7.00
CA ASN A 54 5.41 -11.75 -5.99
C ASN A 54 4.04 -12.04 -6.61
N THR A 55 3.42 -13.14 -6.18
CA THR A 55 2.13 -13.65 -6.70
C THR A 55 1.16 -14.04 -5.59
N TYR A 56 1.39 -13.57 -4.36
CA TYR A 56 0.43 -13.77 -3.28
C TYR A 56 -0.84 -12.95 -3.51
N THR A 57 -1.98 -13.46 -3.06
CA THR A 57 -3.30 -12.87 -3.34
C THR A 57 -4.01 -12.32 -2.11
N GLY A 58 -3.45 -12.55 -0.93
CA GLY A 58 -4.02 -12.02 0.32
C GLY A 58 -3.81 -10.52 0.49
N LEU A 59 -4.25 -9.99 1.64
CA LEU A 59 -4.13 -8.57 1.98
C LEU A 59 -2.65 -8.13 2.06
N THR A 60 -2.32 -7.05 1.39
CA THR A 60 -1.09 -6.29 1.62
C THR A 60 -1.39 -5.15 2.61
N ASN A 61 -0.87 -5.27 3.84
CA ASN A 61 -1.11 -4.29 4.91
C ASN A 61 0.20 -3.60 5.28
N VAL A 62 0.33 -2.32 4.94
CA VAL A 62 1.49 -1.49 5.29
C VAL A 62 1.09 -0.58 6.44
N GLN A 63 1.43 -0.95 7.67
CA GLN A 63 1.04 -0.20 8.86
C GLN A 63 1.92 1.03 9.10
N ALA A 64 3.20 0.98 8.72
CA ALA A 64 4.13 2.11 8.84
C ALA A 64 5.32 1.95 7.89
N GLY A 65 6.06 3.04 7.66
CA GLY A 65 7.24 3.06 6.80
C GLY A 65 6.93 2.83 5.33
N THR A 66 7.86 2.20 4.60
CA THR A 66 7.74 2.03 3.15
C THR A 66 7.77 0.55 2.74
N LEU A 67 6.85 0.14 1.88
CA LEU A 67 6.91 -1.11 1.13
C LEU A 67 7.30 -0.80 -0.32
N ALA A 68 8.40 -1.37 -0.79
CA ALA A 68 8.93 -1.16 -2.14
C ALA A 68 8.94 -2.46 -2.94
N PHE A 69 8.23 -2.50 -4.06
CA PHE A 69 8.31 -3.56 -5.05
C PHE A 69 9.23 -3.09 -6.17
N THR A 70 10.38 -3.75 -6.33
CA THR A 70 11.43 -3.34 -7.28
C THR A 70 11.52 -4.25 -8.51
N ASN A 71 10.66 -5.27 -8.61
CA ASN A 71 10.57 -6.10 -9.80
C ASN A 71 10.02 -5.29 -10.99
N ALA A 72 10.64 -5.44 -12.16
CA ALA A 72 10.25 -4.71 -13.37
C ALA A 72 8.98 -5.25 -14.07
N ASN A 73 8.48 -6.42 -13.67
CA ASN A 73 7.27 -6.98 -14.24
C ASN A 73 6.02 -6.44 -13.55
N ALA A 74 4.97 -6.25 -14.31
CA ALA A 74 3.67 -5.90 -13.78
C ALA A 74 3.23 -6.91 -12.69
N MET A 75 2.61 -6.40 -11.65
CA MET A 75 2.16 -7.21 -10.52
C MET A 75 0.66 -7.09 -10.32
N THR A 76 0.09 -8.13 -9.75
CA THR A 76 -1.32 -8.14 -9.34
C THR A 76 -1.38 -8.43 -7.84
N LEU A 77 -2.08 -7.58 -7.12
CA LEU A 77 -2.32 -7.73 -5.69
C LEU A 77 -3.82 -7.90 -5.40
N GLY A 78 -4.10 -8.49 -4.26
CA GLY A 78 -5.43 -8.45 -3.65
C GLY A 78 -5.71 -7.07 -3.04
N SER A 79 -6.38 -7.06 -1.89
CA SER A 79 -6.64 -5.82 -1.16
C SER A 79 -5.36 -5.20 -0.62
N ILE A 80 -5.34 -3.87 -0.52
CA ILE A 80 -4.24 -3.09 0.03
C ILE A 80 -4.79 -2.21 1.15
N SER A 81 -4.08 -2.19 2.28
CA SER A 81 -4.36 -1.28 3.40
C SER A 81 -3.12 -0.48 3.75
N MET A 82 -3.25 0.83 3.73
CA MET A 82 -2.20 1.79 4.05
C MET A 82 -2.52 2.45 5.38
N GLY A 83 -1.68 2.22 6.37
CA GLY A 83 -1.74 2.89 7.68
C GLY A 83 -1.28 4.35 7.60
N ALA A 84 -1.51 5.09 8.67
CA ALA A 84 -1.16 6.51 8.78
C ALA A 84 0.32 6.77 8.43
N GLY A 85 0.56 7.61 7.43
CA GLY A 85 1.90 7.96 6.96
C GLY A 85 2.69 6.83 6.27
N ALA A 86 2.12 5.64 6.10
CA ALA A 86 2.73 4.56 5.34
C ALA A 86 2.84 4.91 3.85
N LYS A 87 3.86 4.38 3.18
CA LYS A 87 4.11 4.58 1.75
C LYS A 87 4.27 3.24 1.04
N MET A 88 3.85 3.18 -0.21
CA MET A 88 4.13 2.06 -1.11
C MET A 88 4.69 2.56 -2.43
N THR A 89 5.70 1.87 -2.96
CA THR A 89 6.25 2.15 -4.29
C THR A 89 6.29 0.88 -5.12
N THR A 90 6.01 0.99 -6.40
CA THR A 90 6.18 -0.11 -7.35
C THR A 90 7.00 0.35 -8.55
N ALA A 91 7.95 -0.47 -8.99
CA ALA A 91 8.75 -0.19 -10.18
C ALA A 91 8.00 -0.41 -11.49
N SER A 92 6.84 -1.06 -11.45
CA SER A 92 6.04 -1.45 -12.62
C SER A 92 4.55 -1.27 -12.35
N ALA A 93 3.73 -1.53 -13.37
CA ALA A 93 2.27 -1.45 -13.26
C ALA A 93 1.71 -2.33 -12.12
N LEU A 94 0.69 -1.83 -11.46
CA LEU A 94 -0.05 -2.50 -10.41
C LEU A 94 -1.48 -2.75 -10.84
N THR A 95 -1.93 -4.00 -10.75
CA THR A 95 -3.33 -4.38 -10.98
C THR A 95 -3.94 -4.83 -9.65
N LEU A 96 -5.15 -4.42 -9.36
CA LEU A 96 -5.94 -4.94 -8.25
C LEU A 96 -6.89 -6.03 -8.74
N ASN A 97 -6.95 -7.13 -8.00
CA ASN A 97 -7.89 -8.23 -8.26
C ASN A 97 -9.35 -7.76 -8.13
N SER A 98 -10.26 -8.50 -8.77
CA SER A 98 -11.71 -8.33 -8.61
C SER A 98 -12.10 -8.34 -7.13
N GLY A 99 -12.95 -7.39 -6.74
CA GLY A 99 -13.43 -7.24 -5.37
C GLY A 99 -12.38 -6.77 -4.37
N ALA A 100 -11.20 -6.34 -4.81
CA ALA A 100 -10.18 -5.81 -3.91
C ALA A 100 -10.63 -4.50 -3.26
N THR A 101 -10.20 -4.31 -2.01
CA THR A 101 -10.37 -3.04 -1.29
C THR A 101 -9.03 -2.31 -1.22
N LEU A 102 -9.04 -1.04 -1.54
CA LEU A 102 -7.92 -0.12 -1.35
C LEU A 102 -8.27 0.82 -0.20
N THR A 103 -7.59 0.65 0.93
CA THR A 103 -7.89 1.40 2.17
C THR A 103 -6.74 2.33 2.52
N PHE A 104 -7.05 3.58 2.87
CA PHE A 104 -6.11 4.57 3.37
C PHE A 104 -6.53 5.07 4.75
N ASP A 105 -5.60 5.07 5.70
CA ASP A 105 -5.76 5.76 6.99
C ASP A 105 -5.08 7.13 6.90
N MET A 106 -5.88 8.18 6.99
CA MET A 106 -5.42 9.57 6.84
C MET A 106 -5.06 10.23 8.17
N THR A 107 -5.04 9.51 9.29
CA THR A 107 -4.68 10.07 10.61
C THR A 107 -3.31 10.76 10.56
N GLY A 108 -3.27 12.06 10.81
CA GLY A 108 -2.04 12.85 10.85
C GLY A 108 -1.23 12.85 9.53
N VAL A 109 -1.83 12.46 8.40
CA VAL A 109 -1.17 12.51 7.10
C VAL A 109 -1.01 13.96 6.67
N VAL A 110 0.21 14.34 6.29
CA VAL A 110 0.51 15.63 5.68
C VAL A 110 0.62 15.48 4.17
N ALA A 111 0.26 16.51 3.42
CA ALA A 111 0.34 16.55 1.97
C ALA A 111 1.80 16.61 1.49
N ASN A 112 2.49 15.47 1.47
CA ASN A 112 3.91 15.36 1.10
C ASN A 112 4.19 14.33 0.00
N GLY A 113 3.32 14.27 -1.00
CA GLY A 113 3.43 13.36 -2.13
C GLY A 113 2.57 12.09 -2.00
N PRO A 114 2.59 11.22 -3.01
CA PRO A 114 1.68 10.09 -3.09
C PRO A 114 1.91 9.06 -1.97
N ILE A 115 0.83 8.45 -1.50
CA ILE A 115 0.88 7.32 -0.57
C ILE A 115 1.30 6.06 -1.34
N ILE A 116 0.73 5.84 -2.53
CA ILE A 116 1.14 4.79 -3.47
C ILE A 116 1.75 5.45 -4.70
N ASN A 117 3.01 5.13 -5.02
CA ASN A 117 3.72 5.64 -6.19
C ASN A 117 4.09 4.50 -7.15
N ILE A 118 3.47 4.47 -8.31
CA ILE A 118 3.74 3.53 -9.39
C ILE A 118 4.68 4.20 -10.38
N GLN A 119 5.96 3.83 -10.33
CA GLN A 119 7.03 4.51 -11.07
C GLN A 119 7.01 4.23 -12.57
N ALA A 120 6.48 3.09 -13.00
CA ALA A 120 6.28 2.77 -14.41
C ALA A 120 4.95 2.00 -14.59
N GLY A 121 4.25 2.29 -15.68
CA GLY A 121 2.93 1.70 -15.93
C GLY A 121 1.81 2.44 -15.20
N ALA A 122 0.68 1.80 -15.06
CA ALA A 122 -0.54 2.36 -14.50
C ALA A 122 -1.06 1.54 -13.30
N LEU A 123 -1.91 2.16 -12.51
CA LEU A 123 -2.84 1.43 -11.64
C LEU A 123 -4.00 0.94 -12.51
N ALA A 124 -4.30 -0.35 -12.44
CA ALA A 124 -5.42 -0.96 -13.13
C ALA A 124 -6.30 -1.75 -12.17
N LEU A 125 -7.58 -1.82 -12.46
CA LEU A 125 -8.54 -2.67 -11.77
C LEU A 125 -8.94 -3.81 -12.70
N THR A 126 -9.05 -5.02 -12.17
CA THR A 126 -9.53 -6.16 -12.96
C THR A 126 -11.00 -5.97 -13.36
N ASP A 127 -11.78 -5.32 -12.49
CA ASP A 127 -13.17 -4.95 -12.75
C ASP A 127 -13.62 -3.77 -11.87
N ALA A 128 -14.87 -3.32 -12.06
CA ALA A 128 -15.48 -2.21 -11.31
C ALA A 128 -15.95 -2.58 -9.89
N ASN A 129 -15.66 -3.80 -9.38
CA ASN A 129 -16.08 -4.22 -8.04
C ASN A 129 -15.04 -3.88 -6.97
N CYS A 130 -13.98 -3.16 -7.31
CA CYS A 130 -13.02 -2.68 -6.33
C CYS A 130 -13.62 -1.57 -5.47
N THR A 131 -13.28 -1.57 -4.19
CA THR A 131 -13.76 -0.58 -3.22
C THR A 131 -12.60 0.33 -2.79
N LEU A 132 -12.82 1.64 -2.80
CA LEU A 132 -11.93 2.61 -2.19
C LEU A 132 -12.50 3.04 -0.84
N THR A 133 -11.70 2.92 0.21
CA THR A 133 -12.05 3.31 1.57
C THR A 133 -11.02 4.31 2.09
N ILE A 134 -11.47 5.46 2.59
CA ILE A 134 -10.63 6.46 3.22
C ILE A 134 -11.13 6.65 4.65
N ASN A 135 -10.26 6.35 5.61
CA ASN A 135 -10.55 6.45 7.04
C ASN A 135 -9.90 7.71 7.64
N ASN A 136 -10.51 8.26 8.68
CA ASN A 136 -9.96 9.34 9.50
C ASN A 136 -9.60 10.62 8.71
N TYR A 137 -10.40 10.95 7.70
CA TYR A 137 -10.18 12.11 6.83
C TYR A 137 -10.67 13.45 7.46
N GLY A 138 -11.45 13.40 8.54
CA GLY A 138 -12.05 14.59 9.17
C GLY A 138 -11.05 15.57 9.82
N GLU A 139 -9.77 15.17 9.96
CA GLU A 139 -8.69 16.02 10.49
C GLU A 139 -7.76 16.56 9.39
N LEU A 140 -8.08 16.31 8.12
CA LEU A 140 -7.26 16.77 7.01
C LEU A 140 -7.37 18.28 6.85
N GLU A 141 -6.23 18.96 6.73
CA GLU A 141 -6.21 20.37 6.37
C GLU A 141 -6.65 20.53 4.90
N ALA A 142 -7.10 21.74 4.54
CA ALA A 142 -7.50 22.05 3.16
C ALA A 142 -6.27 22.04 2.23
N SER A 143 -5.85 20.86 1.81
CA SER A 143 -4.71 20.60 0.94
C SER A 143 -5.04 19.42 0.03
N ASP A 144 -4.40 19.36 -1.13
CA ASP A 144 -4.52 18.23 -2.04
C ASP A 144 -3.71 17.03 -1.53
N TYR A 145 -4.35 15.91 -1.34
CA TYR A 145 -3.72 14.64 -0.95
C TYR A 145 -3.69 13.68 -2.13
N VAL A 146 -2.49 13.25 -2.52
CA VAL A 146 -2.32 12.27 -3.60
C VAL A 146 -2.31 10.86 -3.01
N LEU A 147 -3.42 10.14 -3.12
CA LEU A 147 -3.54 8.76 -2.64
C LEU A 147 -2.68 7.81 -3.48
N ALA A 148 -2.79 7.92 -4.82
CA ALA A 148 -2.00 7.12 -5.74
C ALA A 148 -1.55 7.95 -6.94
N GLN A 149 -0.32 7.71 -7.41
CA GLN A 149 0.25 8.34 -8.61
C GLN A 149 0.85 7.25 -9.48
N TRP A 150 0.73 7.42 -10.80
CA TRP A 150 1.33 6.52 -11.79
C TRP A 150 1.89 7.30 -12.99
N ALA A 151 2.89 6.70 -13.65
CA ALA A 151 3.65 7.37 -14.71
C ALA A 151 3.02 7.22 -16.11
N ALA A 152 2.21 6.20 -16.36
CA ALA A 152 1.64 5.96 -17.68
C ALA A 152 0.31 6.70 -17.88
N ALA A 153 -0.02 7.01 -19.13
CA ALA A 153 -1.35 7.48 -19.48
C ALA A 153 -2.38 6.38 -19.22
N GLY A 154 -3.32 6.66 -18.36
CA GLY A 154 -4.44 5.80 -17.98
C GLY A 154 -5.19 6.53 -16.87
N SER A 155 -6.49 6.58 -16.94
CA SER A 155 -7.29 7.24 -15.90
C SER A 155 -8.14 6.21 -15.19
N LEU A 156 -7.99 6.15 -13.87
CA LEU A 156 -9.08 5.68 -13.03
C LEU A 156 -10.06 6.84 -12.90
N THR A 157 -11.30 6.59 -13.26
CA THR A 157 -12.39 7.56 -13.05
C THR A 157 -13.00 7.31 -11.67
N THR A 158 -13.77 8.29 -11.18
CA THR A 158 -14.54 8.12 -9.94
C THR A 158 -15.49 6.92 -9.99
N ASP A 159 -15.88 6.48 -11.19
CA ASP A 159 -16.76 5.32 -11.40
C ASP A 159 -15.98 3.98 -11.39
N SER A 160 -14.64 4.04 -11.32
CA SER A 160 -13.79 2.84 -11.23
C SER A 160 -13.80 2.19 -9.84
N PHE A 161 -14.31 2.88 -8.82
CA PHE A 161 -14.39 2.39 -7.45
C PHE A 161 -15.82 2.52 -6.89
N THR A 162 -16.19 1.59 -6.03
CA THR A 162 -17.33 1.77 -5.14
C THR A 162 -16.87 2.59 -3.93
N TRP A 163 -17.50 3.73 -3.70
CA TRP A 163 -17.19 4.60 -2.57
C TRP A 163 -17.93 4.12 -1.31
N THR A 164 -17.28 4.20 -0.16
CA THR A 164 -17.97 4.04 1.12
C THR A 164 -18.83 5.30 1.39
N PRO A 165 -20.03 5.15 1.99
CA PRO A 165 -21.06 6.19 2.01
C PRO A 165 -20.70 7.50 2.74
N ASP A 166 -19.58 7.56 3.47
CA ASP A 166 -19.20 8.74 4.24
C ASP A 166 -18.33 9.76 3.49
N ILE A 167 -17.96 9.47 2.23
CA ILE A 167 -17.19 10.41 1.40
C ILE A 167 -18.15 11.13 0.47
N THR A 168 -18.47 12.38 0.78
CA THR A 168 -19.15 13.25 -0.17
C THR A 168 -18.22 13.57 -1.33
N ARG A 169 -18.74 13.49 -2.55
CA ARG A 169 -18.02 13.66 -3.82
C ARG A 169 -17.50 15.09 -4.06
N GLU A 170 -17.69 16.00 -3.10
CA GLU A 170 -17.29 17.40 -3.18
C GLU A 170 -15.78 17.51 -2.95
N GLY A 171 -15.04 17.72 -4.03
CA GLY A 171 -13.58 17.95 -4.02
C GLY A 171 -12.72 16.92 -4.78
N PHE A 172 -13.33 16.00 -5.48
CA PHE A 172 -12.62 15.10 -6.41
C PHE A 172 -12.92 15.53 -7.87
N GLU A 173 -12.35 16.66 -8.27
CA GLU A 173 -12.27 17.05 -9.69
C GLU A 173 -10.88 16.72 -10.27
#